data_8bd8276024cf28321317767d69ea0338
#
_entry.id   8bd8276024cf28321317767d69ea0338
#
_cell.length_a   1.000
_cell.length_b   1.000
_cell.length_c   1.000
_cell.angle_alpha   90.00
_cell.angle_beta   90.00
_cell.angle_gamma   90.00
#
_symmetry.space_group_name_H-M   'P 1'
#
loop_
_entity.id
_entity.type
_entity.pdbx_description
1 polymer ?
#
loop_
_entity_poly.entity_id
_entity_poly.type
_entity_poly.pdbx_seq_one_letter_code
_entity_poly.pdbx_strand_id
1 'polypeptide(L)'
;MLKQLKGKELAPLRKRWWEQNGKICLVTKKEIPLSDAVMDHQHKLKAELADETGRGLCRGVLSRSGNAWEGKVTNSFKRLGLHNYTDIVSALRNLADYLECNHIHTDEQLYIHPSEAPKKIKLTKRCYNKLKTKASKDPKAKMAKFPKYTGNATKDLKKLFEKYDIDLEFYGDTK
;
A
#
# COMPACT_ATOMS: atom_id res chain seq x y z
N MET A 1 38.87 -12.97 11.39
CA MET A 1 38.42 -12.67 12.78
C MET A 1 37.39 -11.52 12.72
N LEU A 2 36.20 -11.75 13.26
CA LEU A 2 35.14 -10.72 13.29
C LEU A 2 35.50 -9.60 14.27
N LYS A 3 35.40 -8.35 13.84
CA LYS A 3 35.63 -7.18 14.68
C LYS A 3 34.31 -6.63 15.19
N GLN A 4 34.10 -6.60 16.49
CA GLN A 4 32.98 -5.93 17.11
C GLN A 4 33.20 -4.42 17.13
N LEU A 5 32.26 -3.65 16.53
CA LEU A 5 32.26 -2.20 16.56
C LEU A 5 31.87 -1.65 17.93
N LYS A 6 32.57 -0.64 18.39
CA LYS A 6 32.12 0.21 19.49
C LYS A 6 31.11 1.22 18.96
N GLY A 7 30.17 1.70 19.79
CA GLY A 7 29.12 2.62 19.36
C GLY A 7 29.65 3.87 18.62
N LYS A 8 30.80 4.43 19.08
CA LYS A 8 31.44 5.59 18.44
C LYS A 8 32.07 5.31 17.05
N GLU A 9 32.29 4.03 16.69
CA GLU A 9 32.87 3.63 15.41
C GLU A 9 31.79 3.45 14.32
N LEU A 10 30.51 3.36 14.69
CA LEU A 10 29.41 3.09 13.76
C LEU A 10 29.19 4.27 12.79
N ALA A 11 29.15 5.51 13.28
CA ALA A 11 28.89 6.66 12.45
C ALA A 11 30.01 6.94 11.43
N PRO A 12 31.30 6.87 11.77
CA PRO A 12 32.38 6.95 10.79
C PRO A 12 32.34 5.83 9.76
N LEU A 13 32.06 4.59 10.17
CA LEU A 13 31.95 3.46 9.25
C LEU A 13 30.78 3.65 8.27
N ARG A 14 29.62 4.07 8.76
CA ARG A 14 28.43 4.38 7.95
C ARG A 14 28.74 5.45 6.90
N LYS A 15 29.41 6.56 7.29
CA LYS A 15 29.79 7.62 6.36
C LYS A 15 30.71 7.07 5.27
N ARG A 16 31.74 6.33 5.65
CA ARG A 16 32.69 5.71 4.69
C ARG A 16 31.98 4.79 3.70
N TRP A 17 31.11 3.91 4.16
CA TRP A 17 30.38 3.00 3.29
C TRP A 17 29.36 3.73 2.40
N TRP A 18 28.71 4.76 2.91
CA TRP A 18 27.83 5.62 2.13
C TRP A 18 28.59 6.29 0.97
N GLU A 19 29.79 6.83 1.21
CA GLU A 19 30.66 7.41 0.18
C GLU A 19 31.14 6.36 -0.82
N GLN A 20 31.60 5.21 -0.33
CA GLN A 20 32.07 4.09 -1.18
C GLN A 20 30.96 3.54 -2.08
N ASN A 21 29.72 3.53 -1.63
CA ASN A 21 28.57 3.08 -2.40
C ASN A 21 27.97 4.17 -3.31
N GLY A 22 28.69 5.26 -3.53
CA GLY A 22 28.22 6.34 -4.42
C GLY A 22 27.07 7.15 -3.86
N LYS A 23 26.92 7.22 -2.52
CA LYS A 23 25.89 7.99 -1.81
C LYS A 23 24.45 7.54 -2.11
N ILE A 24 24.28 6.29 -2.49
CA ILE A 24 22.98 5.70 -2.82
C ILE A 24 22.47 4.73 -1.75
N CYS A 25 21.17 4.55 -1.68
CA CYS A 25 20.55 3.44 -0.96
C CYS A 25 20.69 2.15 -1.77
N LEU A 26 21.27 1.10 -1.19
CA LEU A 26 21.53 -0.16 -1.89
C LEU A 26 20.24 -0.91 -2.33
N VAL A 27 19.12 -0.65 -1.68
CA VAL A 27 17.82 -1.25 -2.04
C VAL A 27 17.12 -0.45 -3.14
N THR A 28 16.98 0.88 -2.97
CA THR A 28 16.23 1.70 -3.93
C THR A 28 17.05 2.17 -5.12
N LYS A 29 18.39 2.05 -5.04
CA LYS A 29 19.36 2.56 -6.02
C LYS A 29 19.26 4.07 -6.26
N LYS A 30 18.61 4.81 -5.37
CA LYS A 30 18.47 6.27 -5.44
C LYS A 30 19.49 6.94 -4.53
N GLU A 31 19.94 8.14 -4.95
CA GLU A 31 20.80 8.98 -4.14
C GLU A 31 20.09 9.36 -2.83
N ILE A 32 20.84 9.37 -1.72
CA ILE A 32 20.34 9.70 -0.40
C ILE A 32 21.35 10.62 0.34
N PRO A 33 20.87 11.62 1.11
CA PRO A 33 21.75 12.40 1.96
C PRO A 33 22.27 11.56 3.13
N LEU A 34 23.42 11.92 3.68
CA LEU A 34 24.01 11.22 4.83
C LEU A 34 23.07 11.24 6.07
N SER A 35 22.23 12.25 6.20
CA SER A 35 21.23 12.37 7.28
C SER A 35 20.13 11.29 7.20
N ASP A 36 19.85 10.77 5.99
CA ASP A 36 18.87 9.68 5.79
C ASP A 36 19.55 8.30 5.73
N ALA A 37 20.87 8.26 5.60
CA ALA A 37 21.62 7.02 5.54
C ALA A 37 21.64 6.29 6.90
N VAL A 38 21.29 5.01 6.92
CA VAL A 38 21.36 4.14 8.09
C VAL A 38 22.23 2.92 7.79
N MET A 39 22.98 2.46 8.79
CA MET A 39 23.72 1.20 8.70
C MET A 39 22.75 0.04 8.90
N ASP A 40 22.59 -0.76 7.89
CA ASP A 40 21.80 -1.98 7.94
C ASP A 40 22.64 -3.16 8.45
N HIS A 41 21.99 -4.10 9.13
CA HIS A 41 22.64 -5.30 9.64
C HIS A 41 21.66 -6.47 9.70
N GLN A 42 22.17 -7.67 9.55
CA GLN A 42 21.35 -8.86 9.72
C GLN A 42 21.11 -9.13 11.20
N HIS A 43 19.83 -9.15 11.59
CA HIS A 43 19.47 -9.47 12.97
C HIS A 43 19.79 -10.92 13.32
N LYS A 44 20.32 -11.12 14.52
CA LYS A 44 20.49 -12.42 15.15
C LYS A 44 19.54 -12.57 16.34
N LEU A 45 19.25 -13.79 16.74
CA LEU A 45 18.53 -14.03 17.99
C LEU A 45 19.43 -13.67 19.19
N LYS A 46 18.82 -13.35 20.34
CA LYS A 46 19.55 -12.92 21.54
C LYS A 46 20.63 -13.95 22.00
N ALA A 47 20.31 -15.23 21.87
CA ALA A 47 21.21 -16.34 22.25
C ALA A 47 22.26 -16.69 21.19
N GLU A 48 22.16 -16.15 19.98
CA GLU A 48 23.12 -16.43 18.91
C GLU A 48 24.34 -15.52 18.99
N LEU A 49 25.47 -16.02 18.59
CA LEU A 49 26.68 -15.22 18.35
C LEU A 49 26.64 -14.68 16.92
N ALA A 50 27.31 -13.55 16.70
CA ALA A 50 27.58 -13.08 15.33
C ALA A 50 28.53 -14.10 14.66
N ASP A 51 28.27 -14.46 13.42
CA ASP A 51 29.02 -15.48 12.70
C ASP A 51 29.40 -15.02 11.28
N GLU A 52 30.24 -15.79 10.62
CA GLU A 52 30.75 -15.51 9.28
C GLU A 52 29.67 -15.68 8.17
N THR A 53 28.52 -16.27 8.50
CA THR A 53 27.38 -16.38 7.56
C THR A 53 26.57 -15.10 7.43
N GLY A 54 26.91 -14.09 8.22
CA GLY A 54 26.33 -12.76 8.15
C GLY A 54 25.48 -12.34 9.35
N ARG A 55 25.13 -13.28 10.26
CA ARG A 55 24.30 -12.97 11.43
C ARG A 55 24.98 -11.99 12.37
N GLY A 56 24.30 -10.89 12.65
CA GLY A 56 24.81 -9.80 13.47
C GLY A 56 25.79 -8.87 12.75
N LEU A 57 26.10 -9.12 11.47
CA LEU A 57 27.04 -8.30 10.72
C LEU A 57 26.34 -7.12 10.02
N CYS A 58 27.08 -6.01 9.89
CA CYS A 58 26.66 -4.90 9.02
C CYS A 58 26.65 -5.38 7.56
N ARG A 59 25.58 -5.07 6.82
CA ARG A 59 25.38 -5.51 5.43
C ARG A 59 25.59 -4.38 4.43
N GLY A 60 25.27 -3.14 4.82
CA GLY A 60 25.39 -2.02 3.92
C GLY A 60 24.73 -0.76 4.47
N VAL A 61 24.57 0.24 3.58
CA VAL A 61 23.91 1.49 3.91
C VAL A 61 22.63 1.63 3.09
N LEU A 62 21.55 1.88 3.78
CA LEU A 62 20.21 2.06 3.21
C LEU A 62 19.65 3.43 3.59
N SER A 63 18.62 3.88 2.88
CA SER A 63 17.76 4.96 3.38
C SER A 63 16.93 4.44 4.57
N ARG A 64 16.40 5.32 5.41
CA ARG A 64 15.50 4.92 6.51
C ARG A 64 14.28 4.13 5.99
N SER A 65 13.70 4.60 4.88
CA SER A 65 12.58 3.91 4.23
C SER A 65 12.98 2.56 3.64
N GLY A 66 14.15 2.46 2.99
CA GLY A 66 14.68 1.22 2.46
C GLY A 66 14.94 0.17 3.55
N ASN A 67 15.52 0.59 4.67
CA ASN A 67 15.74 -0.26 5.83
C ASN A 67 14.42 -0.74 6.47
N ALA A 68 13.44 0.17 6.59
CA ALA A 68 12.12 -0.20 7.11
C ALA A 68 11.37 -1.15 6.18
N TRP A 69 11.50 -0.98 4.86
CA TRP A 69 10.91 -1.88 3.87
C TRP A 69 11.56 -3.25 3.91
N GLU A 70 12.89 -3.35 3.94
CA GLU A 70 13.62 -4.60 4.07
C GLU A 70 13.17 -5.39 5.30
N GLY A 71 13.12 -4.74 6.47
CA GLY A 71 12.67 -5.39 7.70
C GLY A 71 11.22 -5.87 7.63
N LYS A 72 10.31 -5.12 7.00
CA LYS A 72 8.92 -5.56 6.79
C LYS A 72 8.84 -6.79 5.89
N VAL A 73 9.58 -6.80 4.78
CA VAL A 73 9.61 -7.94 3.85
C VAL A 73 10.14 -9.18 4.56
N THR A 74 11.28 -9.08 5.23
CA THR A 74 11.91 -10.19 5.94
C THR A 74 11.00 -10.76 7.04
N ASN A 75 10.38 -9.88 7.84
CA ASN A 75 9.46 -10.28 8.89
C ASN A 75 8.17 -10.89 8.34
N SER A 76 7.64 -10.34 7.23
CA SER A 76 6.43 -10.88 6.59
C SER A 76 6.69 -12.24 5.98
N PHE A 77 7.82 -12.45 5.36
CA PHE A 77 8.25 -13.75 4.81
C PHE A 77 8.20 -14.85 5.88
N LYS A 78 8.77 -14.58 7.05
CA LYS A 78 8.74 -15.50 8.19
C LYS A 78 7.33 -15.69 8.76
N ARG A 79 6.60 -14.59 9.00
CA ARG A 79 5.27 -14.60 9.60
C ARG A 79 4.23 -15.35 8.74
N LEU A 80 4.35 -15.26 7.42
CA LEU A 80 3.48 -15.95 6.47
C LEU A 80 3.88 -17.41 6.22
N GLY A 81 4.94 -17.88 6.86
CA GLY A 81 5.39 -19.26 6.73
C GLY A 81 6.08 -19.60 5.42
N LEU A 82 6.40 -18.62 4.58
CA LEU A 82 7.03 -18.84 3.27
C LEU A 82 8.41 -19.49 3.40
N HIS A 83 9.10 -19.29 4.53
CA HIS A 83 10.39 -19.90 4.84
C HIS A 83 10.34 -21.44 4.92
N ASN A 84 9.15 -22.04 5.01
CA ASN A 84 8.97 -23.49 4.97
C ASN A 84 9.05 -24.06 3.55
N TYR A 85 8.95 -23.22 2.53
CA TYR A 85 8.87 -23.64 1.13
C TYR A 85 10.06 -23.18 0.29
N THR A 86 10.66 -22.05 0.63
CA THR A 86 11.76 -21.45 -0.14
C THR A 86 12.56 -20.47 0.72
N ASP A 87 13.75 -20.10 0.26
CA ASP A 87 14.51 -19.00 0.84
C ASP A 87 13.98 -17.63 0.37
N ILE A 88 14.29 -16.60 1.15
CA ILE A 88 13.75 -15.24 0.89
C ILE A 88 14.26 -14.64 -0.42
N VAL A 89 15.49 -14.93 -0.83
CA VAL A 89 16.09 -14.36 -2.06
C VAL A 89 15.39 -14.93 -3.28
N SER A 90 15.20 -16.26 -3.29
CA SER A 90 14.43 -16.95 -4.34
C SER A 90 13.00 -16.49 -4.39
N ALA A 91 12.32 -16.35 -3.23
CA ALA A 91 10.96 -15.84 -3.17
C ALA A 91 10.84 -14.42 -3.76
N LEU A 92 11.80 -13.54 -3.45
CA LEU A 92 11.79 -12.16 -3.98
C LEU A 92 12.05 -12.12 -5.48
N ARG A 93 12.93 -12.96 -6.01
CA ARG A 93 13.14 -13.08 -7.46
C ARG A 93 11.87 -13.58 -8.16
N ASN A 94 11.29 -14.67 -7.66
CA ASN A 94 10.06 -15.21 -8.22
C ASN A 94 8.89 -14.20 -8.14
N LEU A 95 8.83 -13.40 -7.06
CA LEU A 95 7.83 -12.33 -6.94
C LEU A 95 8.08 -11.22 -7.96
N ALA A 96 9.33 -10.84 -8.20
CA ALA A 96 9.66 -9.84 -9.21
C ALA A 96 9.24 -10.33 -10.60
N ASP A 97 9.62 -11.56 -10.98
CA ASP A 97 9.23 -12.19 -12.25
C ASP A 97 7.69 -12.26 -12.40
N TYR A 98 7.00 -12.66 -11.32
CA TYR A 98 5.53 -12.69 -11.30
C TYR A 98 4.90 -11.31 -11.53
N LEU A 99 5.46 -10.26 -10.92
CA LEU A 99 4.94 -8.90 -11.07
C LEU A 99 5.27 -8.28 -12.44
N GLU A 100 6.37 -8.68 -13.06
CA GLU A 100 6.75 -8.26 -14.41
C GLU A 100 5.89 -8.96 -15.47
N CYS A 101 5.49 -10.20 -15.23
CA CYS A 101 4.61 -10.97 -16.11
C CYS A 101 3.14 -10.58 -15.91
N ASN A 102 2.70 -9.51 -16.55
CA ASN A 102 1.31 -9.04 -16.44
C ASN A 102 0.27 -10.02 -17.01
N HIS A 103 0.68 -10.96 -17.86
CA HIS A 103 -0.21 -11.92 -18.54
C HIS A 103 0.46 -13.29 -18.64
N ILE A 104 0.40 -14.06 -17.56
CA ILE A 104 0.95 -15.43 -17.53
C ILE A 104 0.05 -16.42 -18.29
N HIS A 105 -1.21 -16.06 -18.50
CA HIS A 105 -2.19 -16.93 -19.13
C HIS A 105 -2.12 -16.85 -20.64
N THR A 106 -2.08 -18.00 -21.27
CA THR A 106 -2.10 -18.19 -22.73
C THR A 106 -3.50 -18.05 -23.33
N ASP A 107 -4.51 -17.84 -22.50
CA ASP A 107 -5.88 -17.63 -22.96
C ASP A 107 -5.98 -16.30 -23.73
N GLU A 108 -6.60 -16.31 -24.87
CA GLU A 108 -6.83 -15.11 -25.68
C GLU A 108 -7.76 -14.11 -24.98
N GLN A 109 -8.55 -14.58 -24.01
CA GLN A 109 -9.52 -13.77 -23.29
C GLN A 109 -8.96 -13.28 -21.96
N LEU A 110 -8.97 -11.95 -21.78
CA LEU A 110 -8.63 -11.32 -20.51
C LEU A 110 -9.85 -11.28 -19.59
N TYR A 111 -9.65 -11.62 -18.32
CA TYR A 111 -10.71 -11.66 -17.32
C TYR A 111 -10.53 -10.56 -16.28
N ILE A 112 -11.63 -9.85 -15.98
CA ILE A 112 -11.65 -8.90 -14.85
C ILE A 112 -12.06 -9.67 -13.60
N HIS A 113 -11.24 -9.59 -12.55
CA HIS A 113 -11.56 -10.21 -11.27
C HIS A 113 -12.88 -9.63 -10.71
N PRO A 114 -13.78 -10.44 -10.11
CA PRO A 114 -15.08 -9.95 -9.61
C PRO A 114 -15.00 -8.80 -8.62
N SER A 115 -13.94 -8.72 -7.80
CA SER A 115 -13.72 -7.59 -6.88
C SER A 115 -13.38 -6.29 -7.57
N GLU A 116 -12.88 -6.35 -8.81
CA GLU A 116 -12.48 -5.20 -9.62
C GLU A 116 -13.57 -4.79 -10.63
N ALA A 117 -14.72 -5.46 -10.58
CA ALA A 117 -15.87 -5.03 -11.36
C ALA A 117 -16.24 -3.58 -11.00
N PRO A 118 -16.63 -2.74 -11.98
CA PRO A 118 -16.98 -1.35 -11.73
C PRO A 118 -18.01 -1.25 -10.61
N LYS A 119 -17.66 -0.55 -9.54
CA LYS A 119 -18.59 -0.31 -8.45
C LYS A 119 -19.77 0.50 -8.97
N LYS A 120 -20.98 0.07 -8.68
CA LYS A 120 -22.17 0.82 -9.05
C LYS A 120 -22.10 2.22 -8.43
N ILE A 121 -22.16 3.22 -9.29
CA ILE A 121 -22.24 4.64 -8.87
C ILE A 121 -23.45 4.79 -7.96
N LYS A 122 -23.25 5.26 -6.74
CA LYS A 122 -24.31 5.41 -5.76
C LYS A 122 -24.60 6.87 -5.47
N LEU A 123 -25.89 7.20 -5.36
CA LEU A 123 -26.34 8.51 -4.92
C LEU A 123 -25.79 8.82 -3.51
N THR A 124 -25.25 10.02 -3.30
CA THR A 124 -24.76 10.40 -1.97
C THR A 124 -25.91 10.56 -0.98
N LYS A 125 -25.69 10.11 0.26
CA LYS A 125 -26.68 10.31 1.34
C LYS A 125 -26.91 11.78 1.64
N ARG A 126 -25.89 12.61 1.45
CA ARG A 126 -25.98 14.08 1.60
C ARG A 126 -26.97 14.67 0.60
N CYS A 127 -26.84 14.33 -0.67
CA CYS A 127 -27.70 14.79 -1.74
C CYS A 127 -29.16 14.32 -1.53
N TYR A 128 -29.36 13.05 -1.19
CA TYR A 128 -30.69 12.53 -0.82
C TYR A 128 -31.31 13.27 0.37
N ASN A 129 -30.54 13.59 1.41
CA ASN A 129 -31.04 14.34 2.57
C ASN A 129 -31.42 15.78 2.21
N LYS A 130 -30.67 16.45 1.33
CA LYS A 130 -31.05 17.77 0.79
C LYS A 130 -32.40 17.71 0.10
N LEU A 131 -32.63 16.72 -0.77
CA LEU A 131 -33.91 16.50 -1.44
C LEU A 131 -35.03 16.27 -0.44
N LYS A 132 -34.83 15.36 0.54
CA LYS A 132 -35.83 15.05 1.57
C LYS A 132 -36.23 16.30 2.36
N THR A 133 -35.27 17.12 2.76
CA THR A 133 -35.51 18.37 3.51
C THR A 133 -36.27 19.39 2.66
N LYS A 134 -35.95 19.53 1.38
CA LYS A 134 -36.63 20.47 0.50
C LYS A 134 -38.05 20.01 0.19
N ALA A 135 -38.26 18.72 -0.03
CA ALA A 135 -39.57 18.13 -0.23
C ALA A 135 -40.47 18.21 1.01
N SER A 136 -39.94 18.07 2.21
CA SER A 136 -40.72 18.16 3.46
C SER A 136 -41.22 19.58 3.77
N LYS A 137 -40.60 20.60 3.18
CA LYS A 137 -40.99 22.01 3.30
C LYS A 137 -42.02 22.47 2.25
N ASP A 138 -42.30 21.62 1.25
CA ASP A 138 -43.27 21.96 0.18
C ASP A 138 -44.68 21.59 0.65
N PRO A 139 -45.56 22.62 0.94
CA PRO A 139 -46.92 22.37 1.40
C PRO A 139 -47.80 21.66 0.35
N LYS A 140 -47.40 21.73 -0.92
CA LYS A 140 -48.08 21.09 -2.06
C LYS A 140 -47.62 19.64 -2.28
N ALA A 141 -46.55 19.23 -1.63
CA ALA A 141 -46.03 17.86 -1.73
C ALA A 141 -46.79 16.95 -0.77
N LYS A 142 -48.06 16.63 -1.05
CA LYS A 142 -48.79 15.55 -0.36
C LYS A 142 -48.20 14.20 -0.75
N MET A 143 -46.96 13.93 -0.36
CA MET A 143 -46.38 12.62 -0.58
C MET A 143 -46.76 11.69 0.58
N ALA A 144 -47.62 10.71 0.32
CA ALA A 144 -48.02 9.70 1.28
C ALA A 144 -46.79 8.94 1.83
N LYS A 145 -45.74 8.82 1.03
CA LYS A 145 -44.49 8.18 1.43
C LYS A 145 -43.29 8.65 0.60
N PHE A 146 -42.29 9.25 1.23
CA PHE A 146 -41.06 9.64 0.55
C PHE A 146 -40.20 8.38 0.23
N PRO A 147 -39.64 8.25 -0.99
CA PRO A 147 -38.83 7.07 -1.37
C PRO A 147 -37.66 6.84 -0.40
N LYS A 148 -37.45 5.58 0.00
CA LYS A 148 -36.34 5.23 0.90
C LYS A 148 -35.00 5.39 0.19
N TYR A 149 -33.97 5.75 0.96
CA TYR A 149 -32.61 5.79 0.47
C TYR A 149 -32.06 4.36 0.28
N THR A 150 -31.70 4.03 -0.93
CA THR A 150 -31.11 2.74 -1.31
C THR A 150 -29.71 2.89 -1.92
N GLY A 151 -29.23 4.13 -2.05
CA GLY A 151 -28.02 4.46 -2.81
C GLY A 151 -28.23 4.47 -4.32
N ASN A 152 -29.38 4.07 -4.84
CA ASN A 152 -29.68 4.11 -6.26
C ASN A 152 -30.57 5.32 -6.57
N ALA A 153 -30.28 6.02 -7.67
CA ALA A 153 -31.15 7.06 -8.21
C ALA A 153 -32.29 6.42 -9.02
N THR A 154 -33.33 5.96 -8.34
CA THR A 154 -34.53 5.39 -8.98
C THR A 154 -35.23 6.43 -9.86
N LYS A 155 -36.08 5.98 -10.80
CA LYS A 155 -36.84 6.89 -11.68
C LYS A 155 -37.64 7.95 -10.89
N ASP A 156 -38.26 7.51 -9.80
CA ASP A 156 -39.05 8.43 -8.95
C ASP A 156 -38.17 9.42 -8.19
N LEU A 157 -37.01 8.98 -7.68
CA LEU A 157 -36.03 9.90 -7.08
C LEU A 157 -35.51 10.92 -8.11
N LYS A 158 -35.19 10.51 -9.34
CA LYS A 158 -34.72 11.41 -10.38
C LYS A 158 -35.76 12.50 -10.69
N LYS A 159 -37.03 12.12 -10.86
CA LYS A 159 -38.13 13.09 -11.05
C LYS A 159 -38.26 14.08 -9.90
N LEU A 160 -38.00 13.62 -8.65
CA LEU A 160 -38.03 14.53 -7.50
C LEU A 160 -36.83 15.46 -7.49
N PHE A 161 -35.65 15.00 -7.86
CA PHE A 161 -34.44 15.84 -8.01
C PHE A 161 -34.69 16.96 -9.05
N GLU A 162 -35.23 16.59 -10.20
CA GLU A 162 -35.64 17.55 -11.27
C GLU A 162 -36.71 18.54 -10.77
N LYS A 163 -37.77 18.03 -10.13
CA LYS A 163 -38.85 18.89 -9.59
C LYS A 163 -38.36 19.94 -8.61
N TYR A 164 -37.39 19.58 -7.77
CA TYR A 164 -36.87 20.46 -6.73
C TYR A 164 -35.58 21.20 -7.13
N ASP A 165 -35.17 21.08 -8.36
CA ASP A 165 -33.94 21.71 -8.88
C ASP A 165 -32.73 21.44 -7.94
N ILE A 166 -32.41 20.18 -7.80
CA ILE A 166 -31.27 19.73 -7.02
C ILE A 166 -30.43 18.80 -7.90
N ASP A 167 -29.16 19.12 -8.05
CA ASP A 167 -28.22 18.30 -8.78
C ASP A 167 -27.99 16.94 -8.10
N LEU A 168 -27.91 15.90 -8.93
CA LEU A 168 -27.58 14.56 -8.48
C LEU A 168 -26.08 14.46 -8.17
N GLU A 169 -25.75 14.20 -6.92
CA GLU A 169 -24.37 13.93 -6.49
C GLU A 169 -24.19 12.43 -6.29
N PHE A 170 -23.23 11.86 -6.96
CA PHE A 170 -22.88 10.45 -6.81
C PHE A 170 -21.52 10.28 -6.16
N TYR A 171 -21.34 9.17 -5.45
CA TYR A 171 -20.03 8.70 -5.05
C TYR A 171 -19.76 7.32 -5.68
N GLY A 172 -18.62 7.16 -6.16
CA GLY A 172 -18.06 5.98 -6.81
C GLY A 172 -16.71 6.41 -7.29
N ASP A 173 -15.84 5.49 -7.61
CA ASP A 173 -14.46 5.83 -7.98
C ASP A 173 -14.41 6.92 -9.05
N THR A 174 -14.46 8.17 -8.61
CA THR A 174 -13.91 9.27 -9.37
C THR A 174 -12.41 9.20 -9.11
N LYS A 175 -11.67 8.73 -10.12
CA LYS A 175 -10.26 9.02 -10.19
C LYS A 175 -10.03 10.51 -10.15
#